data_3c026bc01d2ff26f37b62579ef72402d
#
_entry.id   3c026bc01d2ff26f37b62579ef72402d
#
_cell.length_a   1.000
_cell.length_b   1.000
_cell.length_c   1.000
_cell.angle_alpha   90.00
_cell.angle_beta   90.00
_cell.angle_gamma   90.00
#
_symmetry.space_group_name_H-M   'P 1'
#
loop_
_entity.id
_entity.type
_entity.pdbx_description
1 polymer ?
#
loop_
_entity_poly.entity_id
_entity_poly.type
_entity_poly.pdbx_seq_one_letter_code
_entity_poly.pdbx_strand_id
1 'polypeptide(L)'
;MTGMRPFFVSSAAIICLSALGIAQQPGGRGAPAPRLVFSVTSDAWPDGGEVPMKNAGRGDNKSPAFEFHWTLGSEPAAAPENLQTYAVIFHDIENSTNKTTVDTLHWSAFNIPGTAKGLPEGLGTGDLPDGTRNGPGIMARGGRAGGYFGPGAGPGPIHHYVFEFYALDTKLDLPANTTRDDLLKAMDGHVIGKAAWFGRFHAPSRQ
;
A
#
# COMPACT_ATOMS: atom_id res chain seq x y z
N MET A 1 -67.70 85.18 -6.79
CA MET A 1 -68.21 83.82 -6.62
C MET A 1 -67.10 82.85 -6.97
N THR A 2 -66.33 82.49 -6.00
CA THR A 2 -65.02 81.81 -6.13
C THR A 2 -65.14 80.43 -5.48
N GLY A 3 -65.08 79.39 -6.32
CA GLY A 3 -65.17 78.01 -5.85
C GLY A 3 -63.78 77.49 -5.51
N MET A 4 -63.63 77.07 -4.30
CA MET A 4 -62.40 76.50 -3.73
C MET A 4 -62.43 74.98 -3.95
N ARG A 5 -61.45 74.41 -4.65
CA ARG A 5 -61.28 72.95 -4.83
C ARG A 5 -60.34 72.42 -3.75
N PRO A 6 -60.64 71.33 -3.10
CA PRO A 6 -59.70 70.70 -2.16
C PRO A 6 -58.64 69.88 -2.85
N PHE A 7 -57.40 70.04 -2.43
CA PHE A 7 -56.25 69.15 -2.81
C PHE A 7 -56.31 67.88 -1.95
N PHE A 8 -56.38 66.75 -2.62
CA PHE A 8 -56.15 65.44 -2.02
C PHE A 8 -54.64 65.12 -2.07
N VAL A 9 -54.00 64.95 -0.90
CA VAL A 9 -52.66 64.53 -0.75
C VAL A 9 -52.71 62.98 -0.58
N SER A 10 -52.30 62.24 -1.60
CA SER A 10 -52.12 60.78 -1.52
C SER A 10 -50.78 60.49 -0.86
N SER A 11 -50.81 59.94 0.34
CA SER A 11 -49.63 59.40 1.01
C SER A 11 -49.37 58.00 0.46
N ALA A 12 -48.31 57.83 -0.32
CA ALA A 12 -47.79 56.54 -0.72
C ALA A 12 -46.98 55.95 0.42
N ALA A 13 -47.49 54.87 1.00
CA ALA A 13 -46.74 54.04 1.97
C ALA A 13 -45.74 53.14 1.22
N ILE A 14 -44.45 53.38 1.41
CA ILE A 14 -43.38 52.55 0.92
C ILE A 14 -43.23 51.37 1.89
N ILE A 15 -43.62 50.17 1.46
CA ILE A 15 -43.39 48.93 2.18
C ILE A 15 -41.98 48.44 1.82
N CYS A 16 -41.02 48.63 2.73
CA CYS A 16 -39.71 48.01 2.64
C CYS A 16 -39.81 46.49 2.96
N LEU A 17 -39.85 45.67 1.94
CA LEU A 17 -39.61 44.21 2.12
C LEU A 17 -38.13 43.99 2.43
N SER A 18 -37.80 43.75 3.69
CA SER A 18 -36.51 43.21 4.11
C SER A 18 -36.46 41.74 3.72
N ALA A 19 -35.75 41.42 2.64
CA ALA A 19 -35.39 40.08 2.30
C ALA A 19 -34.40 39.56 3.36
N LEU A 20 -34.88 38.71 4.28
CA LEU A 20 -33.98 37.89 5.10
C LEU A 20 -33.25 36.89 4.17
N GLY A 21 -32.02 37.22 3.82
CA GLY A 21 -31.10 36.30 3.19
C GLY A 21 -30.79 35.16 4.16
N ILE A 22 -31.38 33.98 3.90
CA ILE A 22 -30.96 32.75 4.55
C ILE A 22 -29.55 32.47 4.04
N ALA A 23 -28.52 32.79 4.84
CA ALA A 23 -27.18 32.36 4.57
C ALA A 23 -27.19 30.81 4.61
N GLN A 24 -27.09 30.15 3.42
CA GLN A 24 -26.80 28.74 3.33
C GLN A 24 -25.45 28.50 4.00
N GLN A 25 -25.47 27.87 5.16
CA GLN A 25 -24.24 27.32 5.75
C GLN A 25 -23.62 26.35 4.70
N PRO A 26 -22.29 26.49 4.44
CA PRO A 26 -21.62 25.49 3.61
C PRO A 26 -21.82 24.15 4.30
N GLY A 27 -22.50 23.23 3.61
CA GLY A 27 -22.75 21.89 4.11
C GLY A 27 -21.40 21.27 4.50
N GLY A 28 -21.20 21.04 5.80
CA GLY A 28 -20.03 20.35 6.30
C GLY A 28 -19.96 19.02 5.57
N ARG A 29 -18.84 18.75 4.86
CA ARG A 29 -18.57 17.42 4.30
C ARG A 29 -18.59 16.48 5.49
N GLY A 30 -19.62 15.64 5.59
CA GLY A 30 -19.67 14.57 6.57
C GLY A 30 -18.36 13.79 6.53
N ALA A 31 -17.89 13.34 7.69
CA ALA A 31 -16.71 12.49 7.74
C ALA A 31 -16.88 11.32 6.74
N PRO A 32 -15.88 11.02 5.92
CA PRO A 32 -15.97 9.90 4.97
C PRO A 32 -16.30 8.62 5.74
N ALA A 33 -17.16 7.78 5.15
CA ALA A 33 -17.49 6.49 5.74
C ALA A 33 -16.20 5.68 6.00
N PRO A 34 -16.09 4.97 7.12
CA PRO A 34 -14.92 4.16 7.43
C PRO A 34 -14.69 3.12 6.32
N ARG A 35 -13.44 2.96 5.92
CA ARG A 35 -13.03 2.01 4.88
C ARG A 35 -12.27 0.87 5.52
N LEU A 36 -12.35 -0.32 4.93
CA LEU A 36 -11.45 -1.41 5.25
C LEU A 36 -10.02 -1.02 4.85
N VAL A 37 -9.10 -1.18 5.79
CA VAL A 37 -7.67 -0.90 5.59
C VAL A 37 -6.89 -2.18 5.83
N PHE A 38 -6.06 -2.54 4.86
CA PHE A 38 -5.08 -3.61 4.97
C PHE A 38 -3.78 -3.04 5.54
N SER A 39 -3.21 -3.73 6.52
CA SER A 39 -1.90 -3.40 7.11
C SER A 39 -1.11 -4.66 7.43
N VAL A 40 0.20 -4.50 7.63
CA VAL A 40 1.11 -5.58 7.99
C VAL A 40 1.93 -5.19 9.20
N THR A 41 2.33 -6.19 10.00
CA THR A 41 3.28 -6.03 11.09
C THR A 41 4.33 -7.13 11.03
N SER A 42 5.47 -6.90 11.67
CA SER A 42 6.55 -7.89 11.82
C SER A 42 7.29 -7.65 13.13
N ASP A 43 7.64 -8.74 13.81
CA ASP A 43 8.50 -8.70 15.00
C ASP A 43 10.00 -8.76 14.65
N ALA A 44 10.34 -8.92 13.35
CA ALA A 44 11.73 -9.05 12.93
C ALA A 44 12.54 -7.76 13.12
N TRP A 45 11.93 -6.59 12.87
CA TRP A 45 12.43 -5.24 13.19
C TRP A 45 11.27 -4.25 13.15
N PRO A 46 11.37 -3.09 13.85
CA PRO A 46 10.37 -2.02 13.75
C PRO A 46 10.27 -1.47 12.33
N ASP A 47 9.08 -1.05 11.90
CA ASP A 47 8.91 -0.39 10.60
C ASP A 47 9.85 0.82 10.46
N GLY A 48 10.60 0.88 9.36
CA GLY A 48 11.68 1.85 9.15
C GLY A 48 12.96 1.59 9.97
N GLY A 49 13.01 0.50 10.74
CA GLY A 49 14.17 0.13 11.54
C GLY A 49 15.30 -0.53 10.75
N GLU A 50 16.38 -0.91 11.46
CA GLU A 50 17.51 -1.64 10.86
C GLU A 50 17.14 -3.13 10.68
N VAL A 51 17.45 -3.65 9.48
CA VAL A 51 17.24 -5.07 9.17
C VAL A 51 18.33 -5.90 9.84
N PRO A 52 18.01 -6.88 10.70
CA PRO A 52 18.99 -7.74 11.33
C PRO A 52 19.77 -8.59 10.32
N MET A 53 21.02 -8.95 10.67
CA MET A 53 21.84 -9.85 9.85
C MET A 53 21.15 -11.19 9.54
N LYS A 54 20.32 -11.70 10.44
CA LYS A 54 19.48 -12.88 10.23
C LYS A 54 18.62 -12.77 8.96
N ASN A 55 18.13 -11.56 8.65
CA ASN A 55 17.27 -11.29 7.51
C ASN A 55 18.00 -10.68 6.31
N ALA A 56 19.31 -10.38 6.45
CA ALA A 56 20.11 -9.80 5.39
C ALA A 56 20.67 -10.87 4.45
N GLY A 57 20.79 -10.54 3.16
CA GLY A 57 21.39 -11.43 2.15
C GLY A 57 22.87 -11.71 2.36
N ARG A 58 23.53 -10.94 3.23
CA ARG A 58 24.92 -11.16 3.68
C ARG A 58 25.01 -11.96 5.00
N GLY A 59 23.89 -12.27 5.62
CA GLY A 59 23.76 -13.08 6.83
C GLY A 59 23.05 -14.40 6.56
N ASP A 60 22.07 -14.75 7.41
CA ASP A 60 21.35 -16.04 7.29
C ASP A 60 20.34 -16.04 6.14
N ASN A 61 20.05 -14.89 5.58
CA ASN A 61 19.12 -14.72 4.45
C ASN A 61 17.72 -15.30 4.70
N LYS A 62 17.23 -15.25 5.93
CA LYS A 62 15.88 -15.72 6.27
C LYS A 62 14.86 -14.62 5.97
N SER A 63 13.79 -14.96 5.23
CA SER A 63 12.67 -14.03 5.09
C SER A 63 12.04 -13.74 6.46
N PRO A 64 11.67 -12.49 6.77
CA PRO A 64 10.98 -12.16 8.01
C PRO A 64 9.57 -12.77 8.03
N ALA A 65 9.05 -13.01 9.22
CA ALA A 65 7.63 -13.25 9.39
C ALA A 65 6.86 -11.94 9.27
N PHE A 66 5.67 -12.00 8.70
CA PHE A 66 4.71 -10.89 8.67
C PHE A 66 3.34 -11.37 9.12
N GLU A 67 2.60 -10.50 9.80
CA GLU A 67 1.18 -10.69 10.10
C GLU A 67 0.33 -9.74 9.26
N PHE A 68 -0.82 -10.23 8.77
CA PHE A 68 -1.77 -9.49 7.94
C PHE A 68 -2.98 -9.08 8.78
N HIS A 69 -3.30 -7.80 8.75
CA HIS A 69 -4.40 -7.23 9.52
C HIS A 69 -5.36 -6.46 8.61
N TRP A 70 -6.64 -6.50 8.98
CA TRP A 70 -7.67 -5.67 8.40
C TRP A 70 -8.35 -4.88 9.50
N THR A 71 -8.61 -3.59 9.26
CA THR A 71 -9.32 -2.72 10.19
C THR A 71 -10.44 -1.97 9.48
N LEU A 72 -11.50 -1.64 10.21
CA LEU A 72 -12.55 -0.72 9.80
C LEU A 72 -12.53 0.48 10.76
N GLY A 73 -12.01 1.60 10.31
CA GLY A 73 -11.63 2.69 11.21
C GLY A 73 -10.47 2.23 12.12
N SER A 74 -10.64 2.29 13.44
CA SER A 74 -9.66 1.83 14.43
C SER A 74 -9.85 0.38 14.88
N GLU A 75 -10.97 -0.25 14.51
CA GLU A 75 -11.34 -1.57 15.02
C GLU A 75 -10.86 -2.70 14.12
N PRO A 76 -10.40 -3.83 14.68
CA PRO A 76 -10.11 -5.02 13.91
C PRO A 76 -11.34 -5.48 13.11
N ALA A 77 -11.11 -5.89 11.87
CA ALA A 77 -12.16 -6.33 10.96
C ALA A 77 -11.77 -7.63 10.25
N ALA A 78 -12.77 -8.33 9.73
CA ALA A 78 -12.53 -9.44 8.82
C ALA A 78 -12.00 -8.91 7.47
N ALA A 79 -11.22 -9.74 6.79
CA ALA A 79 -10.83 -9.48 5.41
C ALA A 79 -12.08 -9.37 4.51
N PRO A 80 -12.04 -8.60 3.41
CA PRO A 80 -13.14 -8.52 2.45
C PRO A 80 -13.51 -9.91 1.90
N GLU A 81 -14.80 -10.16 1.67
CA GLU A 81 -15.29 -11.46 1.16
C GLU A 81 -14.74 -11.78 -0.23
N ASN A 82 -14.45 -10.77 -1.04
CA ASN A 82 -13.87 -10.92 -2.38
C ASN A 82 -12.35 -11.10 -2.38
N LEU A 83 -11.68 -11.11 -1.24
CA LEU A 83 -10.25 -11.38 -1.17
C LEU A 83 -9.94 -12.81 -1.62
N GLN A 84 -9.12 -12.96 -2.66
CA GLN A 84 -8.68 -14.27 -3.16
C GLN A 84 -7.22 -14.57 -2.84
N THR A 85 -6.32 -13.61 -3.06
CA THR A 85 -4.89 -13.82 -2.84
C THR A 85 -4.20 -12.57 -2.33
N TYR A 86 -2.94 -12.76 -1.86
CA TYR A 86 -2.00 -11.67 -1.63
C TYR A 86 -0.79 -11.80 -2.55
N ALA A 87 -0.09 -10.68 -2.73
CA ALA A 87 1.22 -10.63 -3.35
C ALA A 87 2.15 -9.73 -2.53
N VAL A 88 3.46 -9.99 -2.63
CA VAL A 88 4.52 -9.16 -2.05
C VAL A 88 5.57 -8.85 -3.10
N ILE A 89 6.07 -7.62 -3.10
CA ILE A 89 7.21 -7.14 -3.89
C ILE A 89 8.21 -6.53 -2.92
N PHE A 90 9.45 -7.01 -2.93
CA PHE A 90 10.53 -6.54 -2.07
C PHE A 90 11.67 -6.00 -2.91
N HIS A 91 12.06 -4.75 -2.68
CA HIS A 91 13.03 -4.04 -3.51
C HIS A 91 13.90 -3.05 -2.73
N ASP A 92 15.08 -2.73 -3.28
CA ASP A 92 16.05 -1.74 -2.80
C ASP A 92 15.88 -0.48 -3.64
N ILE A 93 15.37 0.61 -3.04
CA ILE A 93 14.97 1.81 -3.75
C ILE A 93 16.13 2.72 -4.16
N GLU A 94 17.32 2.55 -3.59
CA GLU A 94 18.51 3.32 -3.96
C GLU A 94 19.40 2.60 -4.99
N ASN A 95 19.23 1.31 -5.19
CA ASN A 95 20.14 0.56 -6.03
C ASN A 95 19.77 0.67 -7.53
N SER A 96 20.44 1.57 -8.23
CA SER A 96 20.30 1.82 -9.67
C SER A 96 21.51 1.29 -10.47
N THR A 97 21.66 -0.03 -10.56
CA THR A 97 22.84 -0.66 -11.17
C THR A 97 22.90 -0.54 -12.68
N ASN A 98 21.78 -0.30 -13.37
CA ASN A 98 21.68 -0.36 -14.84
C ASN A 98 21.56 1.02 -15.51
N LYS A 99 21.88 2.11 -14.79
CA LYS A 99 21.71 3.50 -15.30
C LYS A 99 20.27 3.79 -15.75
N THR A 100 19.29 3.18 -15.09
CA THR A 100 17.86 3.34 -15.35
C THR A 100 17.17 3.88 -14.10
N THR A 101 15.91 4.24 -14.22
CA THR A 101 15.05 4.61 -13.08
C THR A 101 14.51 3.39 -12.32
N VAL A 102 14.81 2.19 -12.79
CA VAL A 102 14.34 0.93 -12.20
C VAL A 102 15.26 0.54 -11.04
N ASP A 103 14.67 0.37 -9.87
CA ASP A 103 15.35 -0.09 -8.67
C ASP A 103 15.64 -1.61 -8.68
N THR A 104 16.31 -2.13 -7.68
CA THR A 104 16.65 -3.54 -7.62
C THR A 104 15.54 -4.34 -6.95
N LEU A 105 14.88 -5.19 -7.73
CA LEU A 105 13.95 -6.19 -7.21
C LEU A 105 14.72 -7.30 -6.50
N HIS A 106 14.50 -7.43 -5.19
CA HIS A 106 15.11 -8.46 -4.35
C HIS A 106 14.30 -9.77 -4.36
N TRP A 107 12.97 -9.65 -4.24
CA TRP A 107 12.06 -10.80 -4.17
C TRP A 107 10.65 -10.39 -4.56
N SER A 108 9.90 -11.33 -5.10
CA SER A 108 8.45 -11.25 -5.16
C SER A 108 7.83 -12.61 -4.88
N ALA A 109 6.62 -12.60 -4.32
CA ALA A 109 5.77 -13.78 -4.24
C ALA A 109 4.33 -13.37 -4.51
N PHE A 110 3.56 -14.24 -5.15
CA PHE A 110 2.17 -13.99 -5.50
C PHE A 110 1.33 -15.26 -5.38
N ASN A 111 0.01 -15.12 -5.50
CA ASN A 111 -0.94 -16.17 -5.21
C ASN A 111 -0.83 -16.75 -3.78
N ILE A 112 -0.34 -15.94 -2.84
CA ILE A 112 -0.42 -16.27 -1.42
C ILE A 112 -1.91 -16.36 -1.07
N PRO A 113 -2.40 -17.47 -0.47
CA PRO A 113 -3.82 -17.66 -0.23
C PRO A 113 -4.47 -16.50 0.54
N GLY A 114 -5.67 -16.04 0.14
CA GLY A 114 -6.41 -14.99 0.84
C GLY A 114 -6.81 -15.38 2.28
N THR A 115 -6.75 -16.66 2.61
CA THR A 115 -6.95 -17.18 3.98
C THR A 115 -5.72 -17.06 4.87
N ALA A 116 -4.54 -16.77 4.27
CA ALA A 116 -3.30 -16.59 5.03
C ALA A 116 -3.42 -15.42 6.02
N LYS A 117 -2.91 -15.62 7.23
CA LYS A 117 -2.86 -14.59 8.27
C LYS A 117 -1.52 -13.85 8.28
N GLY A 118 -0.65 -14.17 7.34
CA GLY A 118 0.68 -13.61 7.23
C GLY A 118 1.62 -14.50 6.42
N LEU A 119 2.91 -14.20 6.49
CA LEU A 119 3.99 -15.01 5.94
C LEU A 119 4.83 -15.57 7.08
N PRO A 120 5.21 -16.85 7.06
CA PRO A 120 6.11 -17.39 8.08
C PRO A 120 7.55 -16.89 7.87
N GLU A 121 8.34 -16.93 8.93
CA GLU A 121 9.79 -16.76 8.81
C GLU A 121 10.38 -17.90 7.99
N GLY A 122 11.31 -17.55 7.10
CA GLY A 122 11.99 -18.55 6.28
C GLY A 122 11.10 -19.20 5.23
N LEU A 123 10.21 -18.40 4.60
CA LEU A 123 9.38 -18.86 3.49
C LEU A 123 10.25 -19.59 2.45
N GLY A 124 9.78 -20.75 1.99
CA GLY A 124 10.48 -21.60 1.04
C GLY A 124 10.70 -20.94 -0.33
N THR A 125 11.37 -21.65 -1.22
CA THR A 125 11.68 -21.19 -2.60
C THR A 125 10.82 -21.92 -3.63
N GLY A 126 10.68 -21.33 -4.82
CA GLY A 126 9.89 -21.88 -5.91
C GLY A 126 8.39 -21.86 -5.65
N ASP A 127 7.66 -22.75 -6.29
CA ASP A 127 6.24 -22.92 -6.09
C ASP A 127 5.99 -23.70 -4.79
N LEU A 128 5.14 -23.17 -3.91
CA LEU A 128 4.84 -23.75 -2.61
C LEU A 128 3.56 -24.59 -2.67
N PRO A 129 3.39 -25.56 -1.74
CA PRO A 129 2.23 -26.46 -1.75
C PRO A 129 0.87 -25.75 -1.55
N ASP A 130 0.85 -24.59 -0.95
CA ASP A 130 -0.35 -23.78 -0.72
C ASP A 130 -0.80 -22.98 -1.96
N GLY A 131 -0.04 -23.04 -3.05
CA GLY A 131 -0.26 -22.31 -4.29
C GLY A 131 0.51 -21.00 -4.41
N THR A 132 1.22 -20.59 -3.39
CA THR A 132 2.14 -19.44 -3.44
C THR A 132 3.24 -19.70 -4.46
N ARG A 133 3.52 -18.70 -5.30
CA ARG A 133 4.64 -18.73 -6.26
C ARG A 133 5.67 -17.68 -5.88
N ASN A 134 6.92 -18.12 -5.72
CA ASN A 134 8.04 -17.19 -5.65
C ASN A 134 8.43 -16.77 -7.07
N GLY A 135 8.21 -15.49 -7.35
CA GLY A 135 8.39 -14.89 -8.67
C GLY A 135 9.79 -14.31 -8.89
N PRO A 136 9.88 -13.28 -9.74
CA PRO A 136 11.15 -12.65 -10.06
C PRO A 136 11.83 -12.05 -8.82
N GLY A 137 13.16 -11.89 -8.94
CA GLY A 137 14.01 -11.31 -7.91
C GLY A 137 15.46 -11.80 -8.05
N ILE A 138 16.31 -11.48 -7.08
CA ILE A 138 17.74 -11.83 -7.13
C ILE A 138 17.93 -13.36 -7.18
N MET A 139 17.18 -14.11 -6.38
CA MET A 139 17.30 -15.57 -6.36
C MET A 139 16.89 -16.23 -7.68
N ALA A 140 15.92 -15.67 -8.39
CA ALA A 140 15.42 -16.22 -9.66
C ALA A 140 16.34 -15.96 -10.86
N ARG A 141 17.44 -15.22 -10.69
CA ARG A 141 18.38 -14.91 -11.78
C ARG A 141 19.00 -16.18 -12.36
N GLY A 142 19.10 -16.23 -13.68
CA GLY A 142 19.64 -17.38 -14.37
C GLY A 142 18.71 -18.61 -14.38
N GLY A 143 17.39 -18.42 -14.25
CA GLY A 143 16.38 -19.47 -14.32
C GLY A 143 16.30 -20.36 -13.08
N ARG A 144 16.85 -19.91 -11.95
CA ARG A 144 16.72 -20.60 -10.66
C ARG A 144 15.34 -20.37 -10.05
N ALA A 145 14.96 -21.22 -9.10
CA ALA A 145 13.76 -21.00 -8.30
C ALA A 145 13.81 -19.65 -7.59
N GLY A 146 12.71 -18.89 -7.66
CA GLY A 146 12.56 -17.65 -6.92
C GLY A 146 12.52 -17.87 -5.42
N GLY A 147 12.75 -16.83 -4.66
CA GLY A 147 12.74 -16.84 -3.20
C GLY A 147 13.27 -15.55 -2.64
N TYR A 148 13.15 -15.41 -1.33
CA TYR A 148 13.65 -14.24 -0.61
C TYR A 148 15.15 -14.09 -0.76
N PHE A 149 15.60 -12.88 -1.06
CA PHE A 149 16.98 -12.47 -0.93
C PHE A 149 17.00 -11.12 -0.17
N GLY A 150 17.54 -11.16 1.03
CA GLY A 150 17.55 -10.01 1.93
C GLY A 150 18.44 -8.86 1.49
N PRO A 151 18.45 -7.76 2.23
CA PRO A 151 19.31 -6.60 2.00
C PRO A 151 20.76 -6.99 1.78
N GLY A 152 21.39 -6.39 0.76
CA GLY A 152 22.76 -6.72 0.37
C GLY A 152 23.70 -5.55 0.25
N ALA A 153 23.30 -4.33 0.67
CA ALA A 153 24.14 -3.15 0.62
C ALA A 153 25.49 -3.38 1.31
N GLY A 154 26.58 -2.88 0.70
CA GLY A 154 27.92 -2.96 1.25
C GLY A 154 28.13 -2.03 2.45
N PRO A 155 29.37 -1.99 3.01
CA PRO A 155 29.76 -0.93 3.92
C PRO A 155 29.67 0.41 3.20
N GLY A 156 29.01 1.41 3.81
CA GLY A 156 28.82 2.72 3.18
C GLY A 156 27.46 3.32 3.51
N PRO A 157 26.86 4.05 2.57
CA PRO A 157 25.53 4.62 2.77
C PRO A 157 24.49 3.55 3.13
N ILE A 158 23.53 3.94 3.95
CA ILE A 158 22.38 3.10 4.28
C ILE A 158 21.48 3.06 3.04
N HIS A 159 20.99 1.86 2.71
CA HIS A 159 19.93 1.67 1.73
C HIS A 159 18.59 1.42 2.42
N HIS A 160 17.52 1.82 1.76
CA HIS A 160 16.15 1.59 2.19
C HIS A 160 15.52 0.47 1.35
N TYR A 161 14.91 -0.45 2.04
CA TYR A 161 14.28 -1.63 1.49
C TYR A 161 12.80 -1.61 1.79
N VAL A 162 11.99 -1.87 0.78
CA VAL A 162 10.54 -1.80 0.88
C VAL A 162 9.92 -3.14 0.54
N PHE A 163 9.09 -3.64 1.45
CA PHE A 163 8.12 -4.70 1.16
C PHE A 163 6.80 -4.02 0.83
N GLU A 164 6.29 -4.19 -0.37
CA GLU A 164 4.96 -3.79 -0.77
C GLU A 164 4.06 -5.01 -0.78
N PHE A 165 2.96 -4.96 -0.03
CA PHE A 165 1.96 -6.02 0.05
C PHE A 165 0.69 -5.59 -0.66
N TYR A 166 0.12 -6.50 -1.43
CA TYR A 166 -1.10 -6.30 -2.19
C TYR A 166 -2.11 -7.37 -1.83
N ALA A 167 -3.32 -6.97 -1.48
CA ALA A 167 -4.47 -7.86 -1.34
C ALA A 167 -5.27 -7.79 -2.65
N LEU A 168 -5.58 -8.94 -3.23
CA LEU A 168 -6.15 -9.05 -4.57
C LEU A 168 -7.49 -9.79 -4.54
N ASP A 169 -8.45 -9.34 -5.35
CA ASP A 169 -9.73 -10.02 -5.58
C ASP A 169 -9.64 -11.08 -6.68
N THR A 170 -8.43 -11.48 -7.05
CA THR A 170 -8.20 -12.49 -8.08
C THR A 170 -7.00 -13.39 -7.73
N LYS A 171 -6.92 -14.53 -8.39
CA LYS A 171 -5.71 -15.34 -8.51
C LYS A 171 -5.06 -15.05 -9.84
N LEU A 172 -3.75 -14.76 -9.82
CA LEU A 172 -3.00 -14.41 -11.03
C LEU A 172 -2.62 -15.67 -11.82
N ASP A 173 -3.00 -15.70 -13.10
CA ASP A 173 -2.56 -16.76 -14.03
C ASP A 173 -1.24 -16.36 -14.70
N LEU A 174 -0.17 -16.42 -13.91
CA LEU A 174 1.18 -16.05 -14.32
C LEU A 174 2.16 -17.17 -13.99
N PRO A 175 3.17 -17.42 -14.85
CA PRO A 175 4.27 -18.32 -14.52
C PRO A 175 5.19 -17.68 -13.48
N ALA A 176 5.89 -18.51 -12.70
CA ALA A 176 6.83 -18.02 -11.68
C ALA A 176 7.99 -17.17 -12.26
N ASN A 177 8.33 -17.35 -13.52
CA ASN A 177 9.35 -16.57 -14.22
C ASN A 177 8.83 -15.30 -14.90
N THR A 178 7.63 -14.85 -14.53
CA THR A 178 7.08 -13.57 -15.00
C THR A 178 8.03 -12.39 -14.68
N THR A 179 7.90 -11.27 -15.38
CA THR A 179 8.65 -10.05 -15.03
C THR A 179 7.94 -9.27 -13.92
N ARG A 180 8.65 -8.33 -13.25
CA ARG A 180 8.00 -7.40 -12.30
C ARG A 180 6.91 -6.59 -12.97
N ASP A 181 7.15 -6.11 -14.19
CA ASP A 181 6.21 -5.29 -14.93
C ASP A 181 4.95 -6.07 -15.30
N ASP A 182 5.08 -7.32 -15.72
CA ASP A 182 3.94 -8.19 -16.01
C ASP A 182 3.15 -8.53 -14.74
N LEU A 183 3.86 -8.76 -13.61
CA LEU A 183 3.21 -8.97 -12.32
C LEU A 183 2.40 -7.73 -11.89
N LEU A 184 2.99 -6.54 -11.95
CA LEU A 184 2.30 -5.28 -11.65
C LEU A 184 1.10 -5.06 -12.55
N LYS A 185 1.26 -5.29 -13.86
CA LYS A 185 0.19 -5.16 -14.84
C LYS A 185 -0.94 -6.15 -14.60
N ALA A 186 -0.63 -7.39 -14.20
CA ALA A 186 -1.66 -8.39 -13.90
C ALA A 186 -2.42 -8.10 -12.59
N MET A 187 -1.83 -7.36 -11.67
CA MET A 187 -2.50 -6.90 -10.44
C MET A 187 -3.35 -5.65 -10.66
N ASP A 188 -3.11 -4.89 -11.74
CA ASP A 188 -3.84 -3.64 -12.01
C ASP A 188 -5.34 -3.90 -12.18
N GLY A 189 -6.18 -3.11 -11.51
CA GLY A 189 -7.62 -3.31 -11.45
C GLY A 189 -8.10 -4.36 -10.43
N HIS A 190 -7.20 -5.13 -9.81
CA HIS A 190 -7.52 -6.20 -8.85
C HIS A 190 -7.09 -5.91 -7.41
N VAL A 191 -6.44 -4.77 -7.16
CA VAL A 191 -5.94 -4.42 -5.82
C VAL A 191 -7.06 -3.88 -4.95
N ILE A 192 -7.41 -4.60 -3.89
CA ILE A 192 -8.43 -4.23 -2.89
C ILE A 192 -7.83 -3.76 -1.56
N GLY A 193 -6.53 -3.93 -1.37
CA GLY A 193 -5.77 -3.41 -0.23
C GLY A 193 -4.28 -3.36 -0.52
N LYS A 194 -3.60 -2.37 0.04
CA LYS A 194 -2.15 -2.22 -0.08
C LYS A 194 -1.56 -1.86 1.28
N ALA A 195 -0.41 -2.46 1.61
CA ALA A 195 0.37 -2.16 2.80
C ALA A 195 1.85 -2.13 2.45
N ALA A 196 2.68 -1.55 3.31
CA ALA A 196 4.12 -1.56 3.14
C ALA A 196 4.82 -1.77 4.49
N TRP A 197 6.04 -2.28 4.43
CA TRP A 197 6.96 -2.40 5.55
C TRP A 197 8.36 -2.00 5.11
N PHE A 198 9.03 -1.18 5.90
CA PHE A 198 10.33 -0.63 5.54
C PHE A 198 11.44 -1.23 6.40
N GLY A 199 12.62 -1.36 5.80
CA GLY A 199 13.84 -1.67 6.51
C GLY A 199 15.01 -0.86 5.98
N ARG A 200 15.99 -0.58 6.84
CA ARG A 200 17.25 0.07 6.47
C ARG A 200 18.39 -0.91 6.67
N PHE A 201 19.36 -0.89 5.77
CA PHE A 201 20.48 -1.79 5.89
C PHE A 201 21.76 -1.25 5.24
N HIS A 202 22.86 -1.48 5.87
CA HIS A 202 24.20 -1.50 5.29
C HIS A 202 25.05 -2.55 6.02
N ALA A 203 25.98 -3.17 5.31
CA ALA A 203 26.86 -4.13 5.95
C ALA A 203 27.84 -3.43 6.91
N PRO A 204 28.25 -4.07 8.01
CA PRO A 204 29.32 -3.57 8.85
C PRO A 204 30.61 -3.38 8.06
N SER A 205 31.39 -2.36 8.40
CA SER A 205 32.73 -2.20 7.86
C SER A 205 33.58 -3.42 8.26
N ARG A 206 34.38 -3.95 7.31
CA ARG A 206 35.38 -4.97 7.67
C ARG A 206 36.40 -4.33 8.59
N GLN A 207 36.57 -4.90 9.76
CA GLN A 207 37.68 -4.56 10.65
C GLN A 207 38.98 -5.12 10.08
#